data_a0d9fd1f882ab64f65a401779da1bde1
#
_entry.id   a0d9fd1f882ab64f65a401779da1bde1
#
_cell.length_a   1.000
_cell.length_b   1.000
_cell.length_c   1.000
_cell.angle_alpha   90.00
_cell.angle_beta   90.00
_cell.angle_gamma   90.00
#
_symmetry.space_group_name_H-M   'P 1'
#
loop_
_entity.id
_entity.type
_entity.pdbx_description
1 polymer ?
#
loop_
_entity_poly.entity_id
_entity_poly.type
_entity_poly.pdbx_seq_one_letter_code
_entity_poly.pdbx_strand_id
1 'polypeptide(L)' 'MRQRIVSKLKKAGATSIQKAVTIEEAKLDLQEQLWLDYFAGVFLGKVKKTKDQRYHV' A
#
# COMPACT_ATOMS: atom_id res chain seq x y z
N MET A 1 7.94 -7.09 6.37
CA MET A 1 6.54 -6.67 6.10
C MET A 1 6.45 -5.64 5.00
N ARG A 2 7.26 -4.58 5.05
CA ARG A 2 7.21 -3.54 4.01
C ARG A 2 7.46 -4.09 2.61
N GLN A 3 8.42 -4.97 2.47
CA GLN A 3 8.73 -5.54 1.15
C GLN A 3 7.57 -6.37 0.59
N ARG A 4 6.85 -7.05 1.47
CA ARG A 4 5.67 -7.82 1.02
C ARG A 4 4.58 -6.90 0.50
N ILE A 5 4.35 -5.80 1.21
CA ILE A 5 3.35 -4.82 0.80
C ILE A 5 3.75 -4.18 -0.53
N VAL A 6 4.99 -3.76 -0.66
CA VAL A 6 5.49 -3.18 -1.90
C VAL A 6 5.34 -4.16 -3.06
N SER A 7 5.69 -5.42 -2.84
CA SER A 7 5.58 -6.45 -3.86
C SER A 7 4.13 -6.64 -4.31
N LYS A 8 3.20 -6.69 -3.35
CA LYS A 8 1.79 -6.85 -3.68
C LYS A 8 1.23 -5.66 -4.45
N LEU A 9 1.64 -4.45 -4.05
CA LEU A 9 1.22 -3.25 -4.77
C LEU A 9 1.76 -3.23 -6.19
N LYS A 10 2.99 -3.62 -6.39
CA LYS A 10 3.56 -3.72 -7.74
C LYS A 10 2.82 -4.74 -8.59
N LYS A 11 2.49 -5.89 -8.01
CA LYS A 11 1.74 -6.92 -8.73
C LYS A 11 0.34 -6.44 -9.09
N ALA A 12 -0.24 -5.59 -8.28
CA ALA A 12 -1.55 -5.02 -8.56
C ALA A 12 -1.48 -3.85 -9.55
N GLY A 13 -0.28 -3.48 -9.99
CA GLY A 13 -0.10 -2.37 -10.92
C GLY A 13 -0.11 -1.00 -10.27
N ALA A 14 -0.05 -0.94 -8.95
CA ALA A 14 -0.13 0.32 -8.21
C ALA A 14 1.23 1.04 -8.19
N THR A 15 1.71 1.45 -9.34
CA THR A 15 3.02 2.08 -9.47
C THR A 15 2.95 3.59 -9.64
N SER A 16 1.75 4.16 -9.60
CA SER A 16 1.58 5.61 -9.69
C SER A 16 0.31 6.00 -8.94
N ILE A 17 0.16 7.30 -8.69
CA ILE A 17 -1.02 7.79 -7.98
C ILE A 17 -2.30 7.49 -8.76
N GLN A 18 -2.22 7.52 -10.08
CA GLN A 18 -3.37 7.21 -10.93
C GLN A 18 -3.76 5.74 -10.88
N LYS A 19 -2.80 4.88 -10.56
CA LYS A 19 -3.02 3.44 -10.50
C LYS A 19 -3.10 2.93 -9.06
N ALA A 20 -3.23 3.83 -8.09
CA ALA A 20 -3.33 3.43 -6.70
C ALA A 20 -4.51 2.50 -6.48
N VAL A 21 -4.33 1.53 -5.60
CA VAL A 21 -5.34 0.50 -5.34
C VAL A 21 -5.70 0.47 -3.87
N THR A 22 -6.90 -0.03 -3.57
CA THR A 22 -7.32 -0.24 -2.19
C THR A 22 -6.61 -1.45 -1.61
N ILE A 23 -6.70 -1.60 -0.29
CA ILE A 23 -6.14 -2.77 0.39
C ILE A 23 -6.76 -4.05 -0.17
N GLU A 24 -8.06 -4.04 -0.45
CA GLU A 24 -8.74 -5.20 -0.99
C GLU A 24 -8.26 -5.53 -2.40
N GLU A 25 -8.07 -4.53 -3.22
CA GLU A 25 -7.60 -4.73 -4.59
C GLU A 25 -6.17 -5.27 -4.62
N ALA A 26 -5.34 -4.86 -3.66
CA ALA A 26 -3.97 -5.34 -3.56
C ALA A 26 -3.89 -6.68 -2.83
N LYS A 27 -5.00 -7.17 -2.30
CA LYS A 27 -5.07 -8.44 -1.57
C LYS A 27 -4.14 -8.44 -0.35
N LEU A 28 -4.08 -7.32 0.34
CA LEU A 28 -3.31 -7.23 1.57
C LEU A 28 -4.09 -7.89 2.70
N ASP A 29 -3.37 -8.66 3.53
CA ASP A 29 -4.02 -9.32 4.66
C ASP A 29 -4.17 -8.35 5.85
N LEU A 30 -4.79 -8.84 6.92
CA LEU A 30 -5.06 -8.02 8.09
C LEU A 30 -3.77 -7.49 8.72
N GLN A 31 -2.74 -8.31 8.79
CA GLN A 31 -1.47 -7.89 9.38
C GLN A 31 -0.82 -6.78 8.55
N GLU A 32 -0.87 -6.91 7.23
CA GLU A 32 -0.33 -5.90 6.34
C GLU A 32 -1.12 -4.61 6.42
N GLN A 33 -2.43 -4.70 6.55
CA GLN A 33 -3.28 -3.54 6.74
C GLN A 33 -2.97 -2.81 8.04
N LEU A 34 -2.83 -3.56 9.13
CA LEU A 34 -2.50 -2.98 10.43
C LEU A 34 -1.12 -2.32 10.40
N TRP A 35 -0.18 -2.95 9.72
CA TRP A 35 1.16 -2.39 9.58
C TRP A 35 1.13 -1.07 8.83
N LEU A 36 0.35 -0.99 7.75
CA LEU A 36 0.19 0.25 7.01
C LEU A 36 -0.44 1.34 7.87
N ASP A 37 -1.49 0.98 8.62
CA ASP A 37 -2.16 1.96 9.49
C ASP A 37 -1.21 2.48 10.57
N TYR A 38 -0.43 1.58 11.15
CA TYR A 38 0.48 1.95 12.23
C TYR A 38 1.64 2.81 11.74
N PHE A 39 2.20 2.49 10.59
CA PHE A 39 3.39 3.17 10.09
C PHE A 39 3.13 4.17 8.98
N ALA A 40 1.87 4.44 8.68
CA ALA A 40 1.52 5.25 7.53
C ALA A 40 2.11 6.67 7.57
N GLY A 41 2.33 7.20 8.75
CA GLY A 41 2.91 8.54 8.89
C GLY A 41 4.41 8.54 9.09
N VAL A 42 5.05 7.37 9.18
CA VAL A 42 6.45 7.28 9.61
C VAL A 42 7.33 6.57 8.60
N PHE A 43 6.85 5.50 7.98
CA PHE A 43 7.70 4.63 7.17
C PHE A 43 7.23 4.45 5.74
N LEU A 44 6.70 5.47 5.14
CA LEU A 44 6.18 5.37 3.79
C LEU A 44 7.18 5.77 2.73
N GLY A 45 8.46 5.41 2.92
CA GLY A 45 9.46 5.76 1.93
C GLY A 45 9.09 5.34 0.52
N LYS A 46 8.51 4.14 0.36
CA LYS A 46 8.14 3.62 -0.96
C LYS A 46 6.64 3.43 -1.14
N VAL A 47 5.88 3.41 -0.05
CA VAL A 47 4.43 3.22 -0.13
C VAL A 47 3.76 4.53 0.20
N LYS A 48 2.89 5.00 -0.68
CA LYS A 48 2.19 6.27 -0.53
C LYS A 48 0.69 6.03 -0.46
N LYS A 49 0.01 6.86 0.31
CA LYS A 49 -1.42 6.77 0.48
C LYS A 49 -2.09 7.98 -0.17
N THR A 50 -3.14 7.73 -0.93
CA THR A 50 -3.92 8.81 -1.54
C THR A 50 -5.02 9.28 -0.59
N LYS A 51 -5.68 10.37 -0.96
CA LYS A 51 -6.82 10.88 -0.19
C LYS A 51 -7.98 9.91 -0.16
N ASP A 52 -8.07 9.04 -1.16
CA ASP A 52 -9.14 8.05 -1.26
C ASP A 52 -8.82 6.78 -0.50
N GLN A 53 -7.78 6.80 0.33
CA GLN A 53 -7.33 5.63 1.07
C GLN A 53 -6.87 4.51 0.15
N ARG A 54 -6.25 4.89 -0.96
CA ARG A 54 -5.61 3.95 -1.88
C ARG A 54 -4.11 4.03 -1.71
N TYR A 55 -3.42 2.98 -2.11
CA TYR A 55 -1.98 2.87 -1.91
C TYR A 55 -1.27 2.62 -3.23
N HIS A 56 -0.06 3.14 -3.34
CA HIS A 56 0.79 2.90 -4.50
C HIS A 56 2.26 3.00 -4.12
N VAL A 57 3.11 2.51 -4.96
CA VAL A 57 4.57 2.61 -4.78
C VAL A 57 5.16 3.61 -5.75
#